data_cc892877f9ba48499c4834549fc57b8f
#
_entry.id   cc892877f9ba48499c4834549fc57b8f
#
_cell.length_a   1.000
_cell.length_b   1.000
_cell.length_c   1.000
_cell.angle_alpha   90.00
_cell.angle_beta   90.00
_cell.angle_gamma   90.00
#
_symmetry.space_group_name_H-M   'P 1'
#
loop_
_entity.id
_entity.type
_entity.pdbx_description
1 polymer ?
#
loop_
_entity_poly.entity_id
_entity_poly.type
_entity_poly.pdbx_seq_one_letter_code
_entity_poly.pdbx_strand_id
1 'polypeptide(L)'
;VEDYKIICMSVKRFFTSIDPIYVKKYRFSESNIIDNSILFIDEVDATKNEINNIIIESSLRSTVELIPMVHRMTDPFINWKDIAPKRLQDLVPEGDKQFDQIRKRALEIRLNCHDELPYFCSEIKSRNFLMSDSTFHANFEDKSRRNAYVYYDKNYNQMTIDIKNSRHDLPCKLNDAYSLFSVIRDMSGYLVSTKRYIIKLASDLKDKHNSEANEEDYITDEEAIHSIYNTFKLAKSDILYFDNDINIQPAIKVDKTDNRFKKTNGYYNRGIRSFEFTNSKDNSFNTSFSYINLYKSAEYVLMMLAKKATVIGLSATCNIDSVLSNYSLRYLKENLGDDFHVLEEEDRQRIAETYSLLNLKYDSGEIKVKIAEVINCTDTSAKDMIQLVFEDPKIQSKAAKVFIKEGIKDKYQIQRYLRMSQAYRYFILHTDIKSFLCLNNALPKDQGQFRKSVLDDLFGIVNKECSFNKNNVSVEVLKSGLSFDEDKKSILERLSKGEKIFVISAYATIGAGQNMAYELPDGLDTINLTDFANEEDGRNKKKDFDGIYLGDITNVVTN
;
A
#
# COMPACT_ATOMS: atom_id res chain seq x y z
N VAL A 1 0.86 -9.96 -30.31
CA VAL A 1 0.75 -8.70 -29.54
C VAL A 1 1.42 -7.56 -30.31
N GLU A 2 2.57 -7.83 -30.95
CA GLU A 2 3.35 -6.84 -31.71
C GLU A 2 2.60 -6.24 -32.93
N ASP A 3 1.57 -6.93 -33.40
CA ASP A 3 0.72 -6.47 -34.52
C ASP A 3 -0.30 -5.39 -34.11
N TYR A 4 -0.51 -5.17 -32.84
CA TYR A 4 -1.48 -4.18 -32.35
C TYR A 4 -0.80 -2.84 -32.06
N LYS A 5 -1.36 -1.76 -32.63
CA LYS A 5 -0.86 -0.39 -32.40
C LYS A 5 -1.26 0.17 -31.03
N ILE A 6 -2.35 -0.33 -30.46
CA ILE A 6 -2.89 0.12 -29.17
C ILE A 6 -3.24 -1.13 -28.36
N ILE A 7 -2.77 -1.16 -27.11
CA ILE A 7 -3.04 -2.24 -26.15
C ILE A 7 -3.57 -1.59 -24.87
N CYS A 8 -4.81 -1.95 -24.50
CA CYS A 8 -5.42 -1.49 -23.25
C CYS A 8 -5.40 -2.62 -22.22
N MET A 9 -4.98 -2.31 -20.99
CA MET A 9 -4.98 -3.27 -19.89
C MET A 9 -5.03 -2.59 -18.53
N SER A 10 -5.41 -3.36 -17.49
CA SER A 10 -5.34 -2.86 -16.12
C SER A 10 -3.89 -2.82 -15.63
N VAL A 11 -3.59 -1.93 -14.66
CA VAL A 11 -2.28 -1.83 -13.99
C VAL A 11 -1.86 -3.18 -13.41
N LYS A 12 -2.79 -3.89 -12.77
CA LYS A 12 -2.52 -5.23 -12.22
C LYS A 12 -2.05 -6.20 -13.31
N ARG A 13 -2.70 -6.20 -14.49
CA ARG A 13 -2.31 -7.07 -15.62
C ARG A 13 -0.95 -6.71 -16.17
N PHE A 14 -0.62 -5.44 -16.23
CA PHE A 14 0.66 -4.94 -16.73
C PHE A 14 1.85 -5.47 -15.90
N PHE A 15 1.68 -5.57 -14.59
CA PHE A 15 2.72 -6.05 -13.66
C PHE A 15 2.61 -7.54 -13.30
N THR A 16 1.51 -8.22 -13.66
CA THR A 16 1.35 -9.65 -13.36
C THR A 16 2.04 -10.50 -14.42
N SER A 17 2.70 -11.55 -13.96
CA SER A 17 3.30 -12.54 -14.85
C SER A 17 2.24 -13.28 -15.64
N ILE A 18 2.49 -13.43 -16.92
CA ILE A 18 1.67 -14.18 -17.87
C ILE A 18 2.43 -15.45 -18.22
N ASP A 19 1.76 -16.58 -18.09
CA ASP A 19 2.33 -17.89 -18.38
C ASP A 19 1.53 -18.52 -19.55
N PRO A 20 1.87 -18.18 -20.82
CA PRO A 20 1.21 -18.72 -21.99
C PRO A 20 1.69 -20.14 -22.27
N ILE A 21 0.87 -20.94 -22.96
CA ILE A 21 1.19 -22.35 -23.28
C ILE A 21 2.37 -22.47 -24.24
N TYR A 22 2.53 -21.52 -25.18
CA TYR A 22 3.50 -21.63 -26.28
C TYR A 22 4.68 -20.65 -26.21
N VAL A 23 4.65 -19.70 -25.26
CA VAL A 23 5.69 -18.67 -25.13
C VAL A 23 6.21 -18.68 -23.71
N LYS A 24 7.49 -18.36 -23.51
CA LYS A 24 8.06 -18.22 -22.16
C LYS A 24 7.25 -17.24 -21.34
N LYS A 25 7.16 -17.52 -20.04
CA LYS A 25 6.55 -16.65 -19.04
C LYS A 25 7.13 -15.23 -19.12
N TYR A 26 6.27 -14.23 -19.17
CA TYR A 26 6.70 -12.83 -19.27
C TYR A 26 5.79 -11.90 -18.48
N ARG A 27 6.26 -10.67 -18.25
CA ARG A 27 5.47 -9.53 -17.76
C ARG A 27 5.53 -8.41 -18.78
N PHE A 28 4.43 -7.73 -19.04
CA PHE A 28 4.44 -6.58 -19.94
C PHE A 28 5.42 -5.50 -19.45
N SER A 29 5.45 -5.20 -18.15
CA SER A 29 6.35 -4.22 -17.55
C SER A 29 7.85 -4.51 -17.73
N GLU A 30 8.22 -5.74 -18.04
CA GLU A 30 9.60 -6.20 -18.21
C GLU A 30 9.94 -6.54 -19.67
N SER A 31 8.92 -6.62 -20.53
CA SER A 31 9.10 -6.99 -21.94
C SER A 31 9.65 -5.83 -22.78
N ASN A 32 10.33 -6.17 -23.87
CA ASN A 32 10.82 -5.18 -24.84
C ASN A 32 9.68 -4.47 -25.62
N ILE A 33 8.44 -4.95 -25.48
CA ILE A 33 7.26 -4.33 -26.11
C ILE A 33 7.06 -2.88 -25.62
N ILE A 34 7.47 -2.58 -24.39
CA ILE A 34 7.37 -1.22 -23.85
C ILE A 34 8.51 -0.30 -24.29
N ASP A 35 9.59 -0.83 -24.80
CA ASP A 35 10.74 -0.03 -25.21
C ASP A 35 10.32 0.87 -26.41
N ASN A 36 10.55 2.18 -26.28
CA ASN A 36 10.13 3.20 -27.25
C ASN A 36 8.61 3.30 -27.48
N SER A 37 7.79 2.80 -26.55
CA SER A 37 6.34 2.96 -26.57
C SER A 37 5.89 4.24 -25.87
N ILE A 38 4.60 4.58 -26.01
CA ILE A 38 3.93 5.61 -25.21
C ILE A 38 2.97 4.91 -24.27
N LEU A 39 3.15 5.13 -22.96
CA LEU A 39 2.29 4.60 -21.90
C LEU A 39 1.37 5.71 -21.40
N PHE A 40 0.09 5.66 -21.73
CA PHE A 40 -0.92 6.51 -21.13
C PHE A 40 -1.44 5.85 -19.86
N ILE A 41 -1.30 6.52 -18.72
CA ILE A 41 -1.74 6.04 -17.42
C ILE A 41 -2.85 6.96 -16.94
N ASP A 42 -4.09 6.49 -17.01
CA ASP A 42 -5.25 7.18 -16.46
C ASP A 42 -5.31 7.01 -14.94
N GLU A 43 -5.75 8.05 -14.23
CA GLU A 43 -5.73 8.12 -12.76
C GLU A 43 -4.37 7.67 -12.19
N VAL A 44 -3.30 8.32 -12.67
CA VAL A 44 -1.92 7.92 -12.36
C VAL A 44 -1.65 7.87 -10.86
N ASP A 45 -2.24 8.73 -10.06
CA ASP A 45 -2.16 8.73 -8.60
C ASP A 45 -2.75 7.45 -7.98
N ALA A 46 -3.88 6.96 -8.47
CA ALA A 46 -4.47 5.70 -8.01
C ALA A 46 -3.56 4.49 -8.30
N THR A 47 -2.77 4.54 -9.38
CA THR A 47 -1.86 3.44 -9.75
C THR A 47 -0.75 3.22 -8.73
N LYS A 48 -0.37 4.24 -7.95
CA LYS A 48 0.60 4.10 -6.86
C LYS A 48 0.18 3.05 -5.85
N ASN A 49 -1.10 3.07 -5.44
CA ASN A 49 -1.64 2.09 -4.49
C ASN A 49 -1.65 0.68 -5.09
N GLU A 50 -2.02 0.54 -6.35
CA GLU A 50 -2.00 -0.76 -7.04
C GLU A 50 -0.58 -1.32 -7.15
N ILE A 51 0.39 -0.50 -7.52
CA ILE A 51 1.80 -0.92 -7.58
C ILE A 51 2.32 -1.29 -6.19
N ASN A 52 2.01 -0.50 -5.16
CA ASN A 52 2.39 -0.82 -3.79
C ASN A 52 1.77 -2.16 -3.33
N ASN A 53 0.50 -2.41 -3.63
CA ASN A 53 -0.16 -3.68 -3.31
C ASN A 53 0.53 -4.86 -4.02
N ILE A 54 0.89 -4.72 -5.28
CA ILE A 54 1.61 -5.76 -6.04
C ILE A 54 2.99 -6.02 -5.41
N ILE A 55 3.72 -4.98 -5.01
CA ILE A 55 5.02 -5.10 -4.33
C ILE A 55 4.84 -5.81 -2.98
N ILE A 56 3.84 -5.42 -2.19
CA ILE A 56 3.54 -6.02 -0.88
C ILE A 56 3.14 -7.48 -1.06
N GLU A 57 2.21 -7.80 -1.95
CA GLU A 57 1.78 -9.18 -2.20
C GLU A 57 2.95 -10.08 -2.63
N SER A 58 3.81 -9.60 -3.52
CA SER A 58 4.99 -10.34 -3.97
C SER A 58 5.99 -10.56 -2.83
N SER A 59 6.19 -9.54 -1.99
CA SER A 59 7.10 -9.61 -0.85
C SER A 59 6.58 -10.52 0.27
N LEU A 60 5.27 -10.53 0.51
CA LEU A 60 4.65 -11.44 1.48
C LEU A 60 4.75 -12.91 1.05
N ARG A 61 4.67 -13.19 -0.25
CA ARG A 61 4.87 -14.55 -0.80
C ARG A 61 6.31 -15.03 -0.68
N SER A 62 7.27 -14.10 -0.62
CA SER A 62 8.69 -14.37 -0.47
C SER A 62 9.21 -14.14 0.95
N THR A 63 8.33 -14.15 1.96
CA THR A 63 8.73 -14.07 3.36
C THR A 63 9.55 -15.31 3.73
N VAL A 64 10.72 -15.09 4.30
CA VAL A 64 11.65 -16.15 4.70
C VAL A 64 12.01 -16.06 6.17
N GLU A 65 12.35 -17.18 6.77
CA GLU A 65 13.00 -17.20 8.07
C GLU A 65 14.49 -16.85 7.92
N LEU A 66 14.87 -15.73 8.52
CA LEU A 66 16.20 -15.14 8.33
C LEU A 66 17.32 -16.08 8.78
N ILE A 67 17.23 -16.64 9.99
CA ILE A 67 18.33 -17.42 10.58
C ILE A 67 18.56 -18.71 9.80
N PRO A 68 17.54 -19.57 9.56
CA PRO A 68 17.73 -20.75 8.74
C PRO A 68 18.19 -20.45 7.30
N MET A 69 17.73 -19.35 6.71
CA MET A 69 18.20 -18.94 5.39
C MET A 69 19.68 -18.53 5.40
N VAL A 70 20.09 -17.75 6.40
CA VAL A 70 21.49 -17.35 6.57
C VAL A 70 22.36 -18.58 6.75
N HIS A 71 21.93 -19.55 7.57
CA HIS A 71 22.66 -20.81 7.77
C HIS A 71 22.84 -21.59 6.46
N ARG A 72 21.77 -21.76 5.67
CA ARG A 72 21.87 -22.41 4.34
C ARG A 72 22.77 -21.66 3.37
N MET A 73 22.99 -20.36 3.59
CA MET A 73 23.87 -19.54 2.75
C MET A 73 25.31 -19.47 3.27
N THR A 74 25.54 -19.59 4.58
CA THR A 74 26.90 -19.58 5.16
C THR A 74 27.58 -20.92 4.97
N ASP A 75 26.85 -22.03 5.16
CA ASP A 75 27.39 -23.40 5.14
C ASP A 75 28.12 -23.75 3.84
N PRO A 76 27.57 -23.51 2.62
CA PRO A 76 28.28 -23.80 1.38
C PRO A 76 29.59 -23.04 1.22
N PHE A 77 29.69 -21.79 1.68
CA PHE A 77 30.92 -21.00 1.57
C PHE A 77 31.97 -21.42 2.60
N ILE A 78 31.56 -21.89 3.76
CA ILE A 78 32.47 -22.45 4.77
C ILE A 78 33.01 -23.80 4.32
N ASN A 79 32.12 -24.69 3.85
CA ASN A 79 32.40 -26.07 3.46
C ASN A 79 32.46 -26.25 1.93
N TRP A 80 32.97 -25.25 1.20
CA TRP A 80 32.94 -25.16 -0.25
C TRP A 80 33.44 -26.42 -0.96
N LYS A 81 34.56 -26.97 -0.51
CA LYS A 81 35.18 -28.17 -1.12
C LYS A 81 34.32 -29.42 -0.99
N ASP A 82 33.50 -29.49 0.05
CA ASP A 82 32.65 -30.65 0.33
C ASP A 82 31.27 -30.55 -0.32
N ILE A 83 30.75 -29.31 -0.48
CA ILE A 83 29.41 -29.06 -0.97
C ILE A 83 29.38 -28.75 -2.46
N ALA A 84 30.28 -27.90 -2.94
CA ALA A 84 30.30 -27.48 -4.35
C ALA A 84 30.78 -28.60 -5.26
N PRO A 85 30.07 -28.94 -6.34
CA PRO A 85 30.55 -29.88 -7.34
C PRO A 85 31.79 -29.31 -8.04
N LYS A 86 32.63 -30.21 -8.58
CA LYS A 86 33.89 -29.82 -9.19
C LYS A 86 33.74 -28.71 -10.24
N ARG A 87 32.70 -28.80 -11.06
CA ARG A 87 32.37 -27.75 -12.07
C ARG A 87 32.24 -26.33 -11.50
N LEU A 88 31.73 -26.20 -10.25
CA LEU A 88 31.65 -24.89 -9.58
C LEU A 88 32.98 -24.55 -8.88
N GLN A 89 33.68 -25.53 -8.34
CA GLN A 89 35.01 -25.31 -7.77
C GLN A 89 36.00 -24.79 -8.81
N ASP A 90 35.94 -25.31 -10.03
CA ASP A 90 36.83 -24.91 -11.15
C ASP A 90 36.56 -23.47 -11.63
N LEU A 91 35.43 -22.88 -11.29
CA LEU A 91 35.08 -21.45 -11.59
C LEU A 91 35.60 -20.47 -10.53
N VAL A 92 36.05 -20.99 -9.39
CA VAL A 92 36.54 -20.16 -8.29
C VAL A 92 38.08 -20.40 -8.18
N PRO A 93 38.89 -19.56 -8.81
CA PRO A 93 40.33 -19.71 -8.76
C PRO A 93 40.88 -19.51 -7.35
N GLU A 94 42.01 -20.14 -7.04
CA GLU A 94 42.71 -19.90 -5.79
C GLU A 94 43.08 -18.42 -5.65
N GLY A 95 42.67 -17.82 -4.50
CA GLY A 95 42.88 -16.39 -4.24
C GLY A 95 41.82 -15.46 -4.82
N ASP A 96 40.64 -15.94 -5.21
CA ASP A 96 39.49 -15.07 -5.55
C ASP A 96 39.14 -14.22 -4.33
N LYS A 97 39.49 -12.93 -4.40
CA LYS A 97 39.30 -11.98 -3.30
C LYS A 97 37.83 -11.83 -2.89
N GLN A 98 36.89 -11.96 -3.83
CA GLN A 98 35.46 -11.84 -3.51
C GLN A 98 34.97 -13.08 -2.78
N PHE A 99 35.35 -14.26 -3.23
CA PHE A 99 35.06 -15.53 -2.56
C PHE A 99 35.64 -15.54 -1.14
N ASP A 100 36.90 -15.19 -0.99
CA ASP A 100 37.59 -15.16 0.31
C ASP A 100 36.91 -14.18 1.28
N GLN A 101 36.46 -13.01 0.80
CA GLN A 101 35.72 -12.06 1.60
C GLN A 101 34.35 -12.62 2.05
N ILE A 102 33.61 -13.29 1.17
CA ILE A 102 32.32 -13.89 1.51
C ILE A 102 32.53 -15.04 2.51
N ARG A 103 33.50 -15.87 2.27
CA ARG A 103 33.86 -16.98 3.18
C ARG A 103 34.25 -16.46 4.56
N LYS A 104 35.09 -15.43 4.61
CA LYS A 104 35.46 -14.78 5.88
C LYS A 104 34.23 -14.24 6.61
N ARG A 105 33.33 -13.56 5.93
CA ARG A 105 32.08 -13.06 6.52
C ARG A 105 31.16 -14.19 6.97
N ALA A 106 31.09 -15.29 6.24
CA ALA A 106 30.34 -16.47 6.65
C ALA A 106 30.85 -17.02 7.98
N LEU A 107 32.18 -17.14 8.12
CA LEU A 107 32.84 -17.57 9.37
C LEU A 107 32.58 -16.59 10.52
N GLU A 108 32.62 -15.26 10.26
CA GLU A 108 32.32 -14.24 11.26
C GLU A 108 30.86 -14.34 11.74
N ILE A 109 29.90 -14.58 10.84
CA ILE A 109 28.49 -14.79 11.20
C ILE A 109 28.35 -16.08 12.03
N ARG A 110 28.97 -17.18 11.61
CA ARG A 110 28.96 -18.44 12.36
C ARG A 110 29.47 -18.23 13.78
N LEU A 111 30.57 -17.53 13.96
CA LEU A 111 31.21 -17.30 15.26
C LEU A 111 30.46 -16.31 16.15
N ASN A 112 29.92 -15.23 15.58
CA ASN A 112 29.34 -14.12 16.35
C ASN A 112 27.82 -14.23 16.49
N CYS A 113 27.16 -14.77 15.48
CA CYS A 113 25.70 -14.85 15.44
C CYS A 113 25.18 -16.28 15.68
N HIS A 114 26.04 -17.28 15.66
CA HIS A 114 25.67 -18.69 15.85
C HIS A 114 24.40 -19.06 15.05
N ASP A 115 24.47 -18.87 13.72
CA ASP A 115 23.35 -19.11 12.80
C ASP A 115 22.83 -20.56 12.79
N GLU A 116 23.59 -21.49 13.37
CA GLU A 116 23.22 -22.89 13.60
C GLU A 116 22.40 -23.13 14.87
N LEU A 117 22.31 -22.13 15.78
CA LEU A 117 21.61 -22.29 17.04
C LEU A 117 20.19 -21.69 17.01
N PRO A 118 19.26 -22.23 17.81
CA PRO A 118 17.96 -21.61 17.99
C PRO A 118 18.07 -20.27 18.73
N TYR A 119 17.21 -19.33 18.35
CA TYR A 119 17.05 -18.04 19.02
C TYR A 119 15.82 -18.08 19.90
N PHE A 120 15.91 -17.48 21.07
CA PHE A 120 14.83 -17.42 22.04
C PHE A 120 14.72 -16.05 22.70
N CYS A 121 13.49 -15.54 22.80
CA CYS A 121 13.17 -14.31 23.53
C CYS A 121 12.01 -14.56 24.50
N SER A 122 12.27 -14.49 25.80
CA SER A 122 11.26 -14.72 26.84
C SER A 122 10.21 -13.61 26.95
N GLU A 123 10.53 -12.40 26.50
CA GLU A 123 9.70 -11.22 26.68
C GLU A 123 8.73 -10.95 25.53
N ILE A 124 8.75 -11.77 24.47
CA ILE A 124 7.84 -11.60 23.33
C ILE A 124 6.45 -12.13 23.69
N LYS A 125 5.53 -11.20 23.92
CA LYS A 125 4.11 -11.52 24.16
C LYS A 125 3.24 -11.44 22.90
N SER A 126 3.75 -10.81 21.81
CA SER A 126 3.02 -10.56 20.57
C SER A 126 4.00 -10.40 19.41
N ARG A 127 3.47 -10.13 18.21
CA ARG A 127 4.29 -9.77 17.05
C ARG A 127 5.09 -8.51 17.31
N ASN A 128 6.38 -8.56 17.03
CA ASN A 128 7.28 -7.42 17.12
C ASN A 128 7.92 -7.17 15.75
N PHE A 129 8.08 -5.89 15.41
CA PHE A 129 8.69 -5.48 14.16
C PHE A 129 9.96 -4.70 14.42
N LEU A 130 10.99 -5.01 13.65
CA LEU A 130 12.23 -4.27 13.59
C LEU A 130 12.48 -3.81 12.16
N MET A 131 12.60 -2.52 11.94
CA MET A 131 12.98 -1.98 10.65
C MET A 131 14.49 -1.86 10.53
N SER A 132 15.04 -2.31 9.40
CA SER A 132 16.48 -2.31 9.17
C SER A 132 17.03 -1.02 8.55
N ASP A 133 16.15 -0.09 8.15
CA ASP A 133 16.57 1.17 7.56
C ASP A 133 16.99 2.18 8.63
N SER A 134 18.23 2.63 8.58
CA SER A 134 18.79 3.59 9.54
C SER A 134 18.08 4.95 9.51
N THR A 135 17.49 5.33 8.38
CA THR A 135 16.74 6.58 8.23
C THR A 135 15.43 6.51 9.04
N PHE A 136 14.76 5.37 8.99
CA PHE A 136 13.58 5.12 9.84
C PHE A 136 13.94 5.12 11.33
N HIS A 137 15.08 4.55 11.69
CA HIS A 137 15.54 4.55 13.09
C HIS A 137 15.87 5.95 13.62
N ALA A 138 16.35 6.86 12.77
CA ALA A 138 16.65 8.23 13.20
C ALA A 138 15.37 9.05 13.49
N ASN A 139 14.26 8.72 12.80
CA ASN A 139 13.00 9.45 12.89
C ASN A 139 12.01 8.84 13.89
N PHE A 140 12.12 7.54 14.17
CA PHE A 140 11.29 6.86 15.17
C PHE A 140 12.10 6.62 16.44
N GLU A 141 11.88 7.46 17.46
CA GLU A 141 12.48 7.33 18.79
C GLU A 141 11.88 6.17 19.61
N ASP A 142 11.75 5.01 19.06
CA ASP A 142 11.34 3.84 19.82
C ASP A 142 12.53 3.34 20.64
N LYS A 143 12.60 3.78 21.90
CA LYS A 143 13.66 3.41 22.84
C LYS A 143 13.76 1.89 23.06
N SER A 144 12.64 1.15 22.94
CA SER A 144 12.60 -0.30 23.15
C SER A 144 13.44 -1.08 22.13
N ARG A 145 13.58 -0.57 20.91
CA ARG A 145 14.34 -1.23 19.83
C ARG A 145 15.86 -1.11 19.99
N ARG A 146 16.33 -0.08 20.71
CA ARG A 146 17.77 0.14 20.95
C ARG A 146 18.32 -0.79 22.02
N ASN A 147 17.45 -1.39 22.83
CA ASN A 147 17.79 -2.12 24.05
C ASN A 147 17.58 -3.63 23.92
N ALA A 148 17.43 -4.16 22.72
CA ALA A 148 17.41 -5.60 22.48
C ALA A 148 18.83 -6.12 22.24
N TYR A 149 19.25 -7.07 23.05
CA TYR A 149 20.59 -7.65 23.02
C TYR A 149 20.49 -9.15 22.80
N VAL A 150 21.49 -9.70 22.14
CA VAL A 150 21.62 -11.12 21.83
C VAL A 150 22.93 -11.63 22.42
N TYR A 151 22.88 -12.75 23.12
CA TYR A 151 24.05 -13.42 23.66
C TYR A 151 23.87 -14.95 23.65
N TYR A 152 24.97 -15.68 23.68
CA TYR A 152 24.96 -17.13 23.77
C TYR A 152 24.71 -17.60 25.19
N ASP A 153 23.64 -18.36 25.41
CA ASP A 153 23.33 -18.99 26.69
C ASP A 153 23.83 -20.45 26.69
N LYS A 154 24.91 -20.68 27.44
CA LYS A 154 25.53 -22.01 27.55
C LYS A 154 24.65 -23.05 28.25
N ASN A 155 23.75 -22.60 29.14
CA ASN A 155 22.91 -23.53 29.91
C ASN A 155 21.85 -24.20 29.03
N TYR A 156 21.36 -23.46 28.03
CA TYR A 156 20.31 -23.92 27.12
C TYR A 156 20.81 -24.17 25.71
N ASN A 157 22.11 -23.97 25.44
CA ASN A 157 22.71 -24.07 24.11
C ASN A 157 21.92 -23.34 23.02
N GLN A 158 21.61 -22.07 23.29
CA GLN A 158 20.79 -21.21 22.44
C GLN A 158 21.28 -19.77 22.44
N MET A 159 20.82 -19.00 21.47
CA MET A 159 20.98 -17.55 21.45
C MET A 159 19.79 -16.90 22.19
N THR A 160 20.05 -16.23 23.27
CA THR A 160 19.02 -15.56 24.07
C THR A 160 18.92 -14.08 23.70
N ILE A 161 17.69 -13.62 23.52
CA ILE A 161 17.36 -12.20 23.26
C ILE A 161 16.73 -11.63 24.51
N ASP A 162 17.38 -10.62 25.07
CA ASP A 162 16.88 -9.86 26.22
C ASP A 162 16.64 -8.39 25.85
N ILE A 163 15.52 -7.86 26.33
CA ILE A 163 15.17 -6.44 26.22
C ILE A 163 15.47 -5.77 27.55
N LYS A 164 16.58 -5.05 27.67
CA LYS A 164 17.04 -4.40 28.89
C LYS A 164 17.30 -2.91 28.66
N ASN A 165 17.15 -2.13 29.72
CA ASN A 165 17.44 -0.69 29.66
C ASN A 165 18.93 -0.40 29.47
N SER A 166 19.79 -1.27 29.96
CA SER A 166 21.24 -1.17 29.84
C SER A 166 21.86 -2.54 29.51
N ARG A 167 22.95 -2.50 28.75
CA ARG A 167 23.77 -3.69 28.46
C ARG A 167 24.41 -4.28 29.72
N HIS A 168 24.57 -3.46 30.78
CA HIS A 168 25.10 -3.90 32.06
C HIS A 168 24.12 -4.78 32.86
N ASP A 169 22.83 -4.77 32.50
CA ASP A 169 21.79 -5.57 33.17
C ASP A 169 21.70 -7.00 32.64
N LEU A 170 22.57 -7.38 31.67
CA LEU A 170 22.59 -8.71 31.07
C LEU A 170 23.38 -9.70 31.95
N PRO A 171 22.98 -10.99 31.92
CA PRO A 171 23.64 -12.03 32.68
C PRO A 171 24.99 -12.50 32.12
N CYS A 172 25.46 -11.88 31.02
CA CYS A 172 26.70 -12.22 30.33
C CYS A 172 27.73 -11.09 30.38
N LYS A 173 28.96 -11.36 29.96
CA LYS A 173 29.98 -10.30 29.83
C LYS A 173 29.60 -9.33 28.71
N LEU A 174 29.92 -8.06 28.89
CA LEU A 174 29.62 -7.00 27.95
C LEU A 174 30.10 -7.28 26.51
N ASN A 175 31.24 -7.96 26.37
CA ASN A 175 31.82 -8.28 25.07
C ASN A 175 31.14 -9.47 24.38
N ASP A 176 30.36 -10.26 25.13
CA ASP A 176 29.69 -11.46 24.63
C ASP A 176 28.24 -11.18 24.21
N ALA A 177 27.77 -9.94 24.40
CA ALA A 177 26.44 -9.50 24.01
C ALA A 177 26.50 -8.53 22.82
N TYR A 178 25.66 -8.78 21.83
CA TYR A 178 25.54 -7.97 20.62
C TYR A 178 24.16 -7.28 20.59
N SER A 179 24.09 -6.12 19.98
CA SER A 179 22.78 -5.54 19.66
C SER A 179 22.03 -6.43 18.67
N LEU A 180 20.77 -6.76 18.92
CA LEU A 180 19.93 -7.52 18.00
C LEU A 180 19.89 -6.86 16.61
N PHE A 181 19.82 -5.54 16.56
CA PHE A 181 19.88 -4.80 15.30
C PHE A 181 21.19 -5.02 14.55
N SER A 182 22.31 -5.06 15.26
CA SER A 182 23.63 -5.32 14.65
C SER A 182 23.68 -6.71 14.02
N VAL A 183 23.22 -7.73 14.76
CA VAL A 183 23.16 -9.12 14.28
C VAL A 183 22.32 -9.25 13.02
N ILE A 184 21.10 -8.70 13.03
CA ILE A 184 20.18 -8.72 11.88
C ILE A 184 20.75 -7.97 10.68
N ARG A 185 21.38 -6.81 10.91
CA ARG A 185 22.04 -6.02 9.87
C ARG A 185 23.19 -6.80 9.22
N ASP A 186 24.00 -7.47 10.03
CA ASP A 186 25.16 -8.22 9.53
C ASP A 186 24.73 -9.45 8.74
N MET A 187 23.69 -10.18 9.21
CA MET A 187 23.07 -11.28 8.48
C MET A 187 22.48 -10.83 7.14
N SER A 188 21.65 -9.78 7.14
CA SER A 188 21.03 -9.29 5.91
C SER A 188 22.05 -8.69 4.93
N GLY A 189 23.08 -8.02 5.44
CA GLY A 189 24.20 -7.53 4.64
C GLY A 189 25.01 -8.65 3.99
N TYR A 190 25.16 -9.78 4.69
CA TYR A 190 25.77 -10.98 4.16
C TYR A 190 24.96 -11.56 3.00
N LEU A 191 23.63 -11.74 3.18
CA LEU A 191 22.75 -12.26 2.13
C LEU A 191 22.82 -11.43 0.84
N VAL A 192 22.83 -10.10 0.96
CA VAL A 192 22.97 -9.20 -0.20
C VAL A 192 24.32 -9.40 -0.92
N SER A 193 25.39 -9.54 -0.16
CA SER A 193 26.74 -9.71 -0.73
C SER A 193 26.88 -11.07 -1.44
N THR A 194 26.40 -12.11 -0.79
CA THR A 194 26.43 -13.48 -1.29
C THR A 194 25.59 -13.63 -2.56
N LYS A 195 24.41 -13.01 -2.60
CA LYS A 195 23.57 -13.01 -3.78
C LYS A 195 24.28 -12.42 -5.00
N ARG A 196 24.94 -11.27 -4.84
CA ARG A 196 25.72 -10.65 -5.93
C ARG A 196 26.81 -11.58 -6.45
N TYR A 197 27.44 -12.30 -5.55
CA TYR A 197 28.46 -13.28 -5.93
C TYR A 197 27.88 -14.49 -6.66
N ILE A 198 26.72 -15.01 -6.22
CA ILE A 198 26.02 -16.11 -6.89
C ILE A 198 25.63 -15.71 -8.31
N ILE A 199 25.12 -14.49 -8.53
CA ILE A 199 24.77 -14.00 -9.88
C ILE A 199 26.02 -14.01 -10.78
N LYS A 200 27.16 -13.52 -10.29
CA LYS A 200 28.42 -13.56 -11.03
C LYS A 200 28.83 -15.02 -11.33
N LEU A 201 28.83 -15.89 -10.31
CA LEU A 201 29.20 -17.28 -10.46
C LEU A 201 28.28 -18.02 -11.44
N ALA A 202 26.99 -17.68 -11.47
CA ALA A 202 26.03 -18.24 -12.41
C ALA A 202 26.28 -17.78 -13.84
N SER A 203 26.65 -16.52 -14.05
CA SER A 203 27.09 -16.03 -15.36
C SER A 203 28.33 -16.78 -15.86
N ASP A 204 29.34 -16.94 -14.99
CA ASP A 204 30.54 -17.68 -15.31
C ASP A 204 30.25 -19.18 -15.61
N LEU A 205 29.31 -19.79 -14.86
CA LEU A 205 28.84 -21.15 -15.08
C LEU A 205 28.13 -21.31 -16.43
N LYS A 206 27.22 -20.37 -16.76
CA LYS A 206 26.50 -20.36 -18.04
C LYS A 206 27.48 -20.22 -19.20
N ASP A 207 28.38 -19.25 -19.14
CA ASP A 207 29.34 -18.99 -20.22
C ASP A 207 30.26 -20.19 -20.47
N LYS A 208 30.75 -20.83 -19.42
CA LYS A 208 31.52 -22.06 -19.54
C LYS A 208 30.69 -23.19 -20.10
N HIS A 209 29.49 -23.43 -19.57
CA HIS A 209 28.61 -24.51 -20.04
C HIS A 209 28.28 -24.35 -21.53
N ASN A 210 27.83 -23.14 -21.93
CA ASN A 210 27.42 -22.87 -23.32
C ASN A 210 28.62 -22.89 -24.29
N SER A 211 29.84 -22.65 -23.81
CA SER A 211 31.03 -22.78 -24.66
C SER A 211 31.41 -24.25 -24.95
N GLU A 212 30.98 -25.18 -24.11
CA GLU A 212 31.30 -26.62 -24.19
C GLU A 212 30.13 -27.47 -24.73
N ALA A 213 28.90 -26.92 -24.72
CA ALA A 213 27.66 -27.61 -25.10
C ALA A 213 27.26 -27.34 -26.57
N ASN A 214 26.33 -28.18 -27.10
CA ASN A 214 25.67 -27.92 -28.37
C ASN A 214 24.57 -26.87 -28.14
N GLU A 215 24.14 -26.17 -29.21
CA GLU A 215 23.12 -25.11 -29.12
C GLU A 215 21.80 -25.55 -28.48
N GLU A 216 21.42 -26.83 -28.65
CA GLU A 216 20.20 -27.39 -28.05
C GLU A 216 20.28 -27.55 -26.51
N ASP A 217 21.51 -27.60 -25.98
CA ASP A 217 21.79 -27.80 -24.55
C ASP A 217 22.17 -26.49 -23.81
N TYR A 218 22.04 -25.35 -24.46
CA TYR A 218 22.37 -24.06 -23.85
C TYR A 218 21.48 -23.74 -22.67
N ILE A 219 22.10 -23.31 -21.58
CA ILE A 219 21.39 -22.88 -20.36
C ILE A 219 21.28 -21.36 -20.30
N THR A 220 20.22 -20.90 -19.67
CA THR A 220 19.95 -19.50 -19.38
C THR A 220 20.61 -19.06 -18.08
N ASP A 221 20.67 -17.73 -17.81
CA ASP A 221 21.14 -17.21 -16.53
C ASP A 221 20.28 -17.73 -15.36
N GLU A 222 18.96 -17.83 -15.55
CA GLU A 222 18.02 -18.33 -14.55
C GLU A 222 18.30 -19.80 -14.21
N GLU A 223 18.50 -20.65 -15.21
CA GLU A 223 18.83 -22.06 -15.01
C GLU A 223 20.19 -22.24 -14.31
N ALA A 224 21.19 -21.44 -14.65
CA ALA A 224 22.48 -21.45 -13.99
C ALA A 224 22.37 -21.04 -12.51
N ILE A 225 21.62 -19.98 -12.19
CA ILE A 225 21.36 -19.53 -10.83
C ILE A 225 20.64 -20.61 -10.02
N HIS A 226 19.57 -21.19 -10.58
CA HIS A 226 18.81 -22.27 -9.92
C HIS A 226 19.67 -23.53 -9.70
N SER A 227 20.60 -23.83 -10.59
CA SER A 227 21.57 -24.91 -10.40
C SER A 227 22.45 -24.70 -9.15
N ILE A 228 22.85 -23.43 -8.90
CA ILE A 228 23.62 -23.08 -7.69
C ILE A 228 22.74 -23.15 -6.45
N TYR A 229 21.51 -22.65 -6.50
CA TYR A 229 20.55 -22.72 -5.39
C TYR A 229 20.26 -24.16 -4.97
N ASN A 230 20.08 -25.04 -5.95
CA ASN A 230 19.89 -26.47 -5.70
C ASN A 230 21.13 -27.10 -5.06
N THR A 231 22.33 -26.71 -5.50
CA THR A 231 23.61 -27.16 -4.90
C THR A 231 23.69 -26.72 -3.43
N PHE A 232 23.24 -25.52 -3.10
CA PHE A 232 23.21 -24.98 -1.74
C PHE A 232 22.03 -25.51 -0.91
N LYS A 233 21.18 -26.34 -1.48
CA LYS A 233 19.99 -26.92 -0.84
C LYS A 233 19.06 -25.83 -0.25
N LEU A 234 18.90 -24.72 -0.96
CA LEU A 234 18.01 -23.66 -0.54
C LEU A 234 16.56 -24.14 -0.49
N ALA A 235 15.80 -23.70 0.51
CA ALA A 235 14.37 -23.96 0.58
C ALA A 235 13.62 -23.21 -0.54
N LYS A 236 12.45 -23.71 -0.92
CA LYS A 236 11.64 -23.07 -1.96
C LYS A 236 11.30 -21.60 -1.64
N SER A 237 11.08 -21.27 -0.37
CA SER A 237 10.87 -19.90 0.10
C SER A 237 12.10 -19.01 -0.12
N ASP A 238 13.31 -19.57 0.12
CA ASP A 238 14.57 -18.85 -0.07
C ASP A 238 14.79 -18.55 -1.55
N ILE A 239 14.52 -19.53 -2.42
CA ILE A 239 14.62 -19.37 -3.88
C ILE A 239 13.66 -18.27 -4.34
N LEU A 240 12.39 -18.30 -3.92
CA LEU A 240 11.43 -17.25 -4.24
C LEU A 240 11.87 -15.85 -3.75
N TYR A 241 12.48 -15.79 -2.57
CA TYR A 241 13.05 -14.55 -2.04
C TYR A 241 14.17 -14.01 -2.95
N PHE A 242 15.09 -14.88 -3.37
CA PHE A 242 16.19 -14.46 -4.24
C PHE A 242 15.72 -14.14 -5.66
N ASP A 243 14.80 -14.90 -6.25
CA ASP A 243 14.28 -14.66 -7.60
C ASP A 243 13.51 -13.34 -7.69
N ASN A 244 12.69 -13.03 -6.70
CA ASN A 244 11.97 -11.74 -6.68
C ASN A 244 12.90 -10.53 -6.64
N ASP A 245 14.10 -10.70 -6.10
CA ASP A 245 15.11 -9.64 -5.98
C ASP A 245 16.08 -9.61 -7.19
N ILE A 246 16.25 -10.73 -7.93
CA ILE A 246 17.14 -10.80 -9.13
C ILE A 246 16.60 -9.98 -10.29
N ASN A 247 15.27 -9.93 -10.46
CA ASN A 247 14.63 -9.15 -11.51
C ASN A 247 14.71 -7.62 -11.27
N ILE A 248 15.47 -7.20 -10.26
CA ILE A 248 15.72 -5.82 -9.96
C ILE A 248 17.13 -5.47 -10.45
N GLN A 249 17.17 -4.85 -11.60
CA GLN A 249 18.38 -4.29 -12.19
C GLN A 249 19.18 -3.47 -11.16
N PRO A 250 20.51 -3.44 -11.28
CA PRO A 250 21.37 -2.83 -10.29
C PRO A 250 20.98 -1.38 -10.04
N ALA A 251 21.07 -1.00 -8.79
CA ALA A 251 20.93 0.37 -8.37
C ALA A 251 21.67 1.29 -9.36
N ILE A 252 20.96 2.25 -9.91
CA ILE A 252 21.55 3.33 -10.69
C ILE A 252 22.83 3.75 -9.97
N LYS A 253 23.94 3.84 -10.68
CA LYS A 253 25.19 4.39 -10.13
C LYS A 253 24.89 5.80 -9.66
N VAL A 254 24.48 5.94 -8.40
CA VAL A 254 24.30 7.23 -7.76
C VAL A 254 25.70 7.83 -7.68
N ASP A 255 25.88 8.95 -8.31
CA ASP A 255 27.13 9.68 -8.26
C ASP A 255 27.50 9.92 -6.79
N LYS A 256 28.68 9.45 -6.38
CA LYS A 256 29.09 9.41 -4.97
C LYS A 256 29.35 10.81 -4.37
N THR A 257 29.24 11.85 -5.17
CA THR A 257 29.67 13.22 -4.83
C THR A 257 28.56 14.05 -4.15
N ASP A 258 27.28 13.71 -4.24
CA ASP A 258 26.22 14.51 -3.62
C ASP A 258 25.68 13.88 -2.32
N ASN A 259 26.20 14.37 -1.19
CA ASN A 259 25.81 13.93 0.14
C ASN A 259 24.33 14.27 0.51
N ARG A 260 23.69 15.20 -0.19
CA ARG A 260 22.27 15.58 0.02
C ARG A 260 21.32 14.52 -0.54
N PHE A 261 21.70 13.89 -1.65
CA PHE A 261 20.94 12.79 -2.27
C PHE A 261 20.89 11.51 -1.42
N LYS A 262 21.90 11.26 -0.60
CA LYS A 262 22.02 10.00 0.16
C LYS A 262 20.96 9.82 1.26
N LYS A 263 20.41 10.89 1.80
CA LYS A 263 19.46 10.81 2.95
C LYS A 263 18.00 10.71 2.54
N THR A 264 17.58 11.39 1.47
CA THR A 264 16.16 11.48 1.07
C THR A 264 15.72 10.40 0.08
N ASN A 265 16.62 9.91 -0.76
CA ASN A 265 16.29 8.95 -1.82
C ASN A 265 16.47 7.46 -1.42
N GLY A 266 16.95 7.18 -0.20
CA GLY A 266 17.21 5.82 0.26
C GLY A 266 15.97 4.94 0.24
N TYR A 267 14.84 5.46 0.68
CA TYR A 267 13.54 4.78 0.69
C TYR A 267 13.07 4.43 -0.72
N TYR A 268 13.01 5.40 -1.61
CA TYR A 268 12.49 5.19 -2.97
C TYR A 268 13.29 4.15 -3.76
N ASN A 269 14.62 4.19 -3.65
CA ASN A 269 15.52 3.32 -4.40
C ASN A 269 15.77 1.95 -3.77
N ARG A 270 15.62 1.84 -2.44
CA ARG A 270 15.97 0.62 -1.68
C ARG A 270 14.76 -0.03 -1.03
N GLY A 271 13.63 0.65 -1.01
CA GLY A 271 12.44 0.21 -0.32
C GLY A 271 12.60 0.12 1.20
N ILE A 272 11.77 -0.70 1.81
CA ILE A 272 11.74 -0.94 3.26
C ILE A 272 12.08 -2.41 3.53
N ARG A 273 12.93 -2.64 4.50
CA ARG A 273 13.22 -3.97 5.05
C ARG A 273 12.63 -4.06 6.45
N SER A 274 11.84 -5.07 6.68
CA SER A 274 11.22 -5.32 7.96
C SER A 274 11.50 -6.73 8.44
N PHE A 275 11.72 -6.87 9.73
CA PHE A 275 11.82 -8.15 10.40
C PHE A 275 10.68 -8.27 11.38
N GLU A 276 9.93 -9.35 11.27
CA GLU A 276 8.93 -9.73 12.25
C GLU A 276 9.48 -10.89 13.05
N PHE A 277 9.47 -10.79 14.37
CA PHE A 277 9.89 -11.89 15.22
C PHE A 277 8.77 -12.30 16.16
N THR A 278 8.54 -13.61 16.22
CA THR A 278 7.47 -14.24 16.98
C THR A 278 7.99 -15.49 17.65
N ASN A 279 7.51 -15.78 18.85
CA ASN A 279 7.75 -17.09 19.46
C ASN A 279 6.81 -18.13 18.86
N SER A 280 7.32 -19.34 18.66
CA SER A 280 6.51 -20.47 18.23
C SER A 280 5.37 -20.73 19.21
N LYS A 281 4.18 -21.09 18.68
CA LYS A 281 2.99 -21.42 19.49
C LYS A 281 3.11 -22.78 20.17
N ASP A 282 4.01 -23.64 19.72
CA ASP A 282 4.12 -25.05 20.11
C ASP A 282 5.19 -25.27 21.18
N ASN A 283 5.20 -24.53 22.27
CA ASN A 283 6.12 -24.73 23.41
C ASN A 283 7.60 -24.96 23.03
N SER A 284 7.97 -24.82 21.79
CA SER A 284 9.34 -24.84 21.35
C SER A 284 9.98 -23.49 21.63
N PHE A 285 11.12 -23.50 22.31
CA PHE A 285 11.89 -22.33 22.70
C PHE A 285 12.53 -21.60 21.51
N ASN A 286 11.84 -21.51 20.37
CA ASN A 286 12.37 -20.91 19.15
C ASN A 286 11.64 -19.62 18.82
N THR A 287 12.41 -18.56 18.63
CA THR A 287 11.94 -17.31 18.06
C THR A 287 12.18 -17.32 16.57
N SER A 288 11.13 -17.19 15.79
CA SER A 288 11.17 -17.10 14.34
C SER A 288 11.36 -15.64 13.92
N PHE A 289 12.26 -15.40 12.98
CA PHE A 289 12.53 -14.10 12.38
C PHE A 289 12.10 -14.12 10.92
N SER A 290 10.91 -13.62 10.65
CA SER A 290 10.44 -13.44 9.29
C SER A 290 11.00 -12.17 8.69
N TYR A 291 11.66 -12.29 7.56
CA TYR A 291 12.23 -11.17 6.83
C TYR A 291 11.35 -10.80 5.66
N ILE A 292 10.88 -9.56 5.65
CA ILE A 292 10.06 -8.96 4.60
C ILE A 292 10.87 -7.85 3.95
N ASN A 293 11.06 -7.95 2.65
CA ASN A 293 11.80 -6.97 1.88
C ASN A 293 10.89 -6.33 0.82
N LEU A 294 10.48 -5.10 1.07
CA LEU A 294 9.83 -4.22 0.08
C LEU A 294 10.92 -3.43 -0.64
N TYR A 295 11.54 -4.04 -1.62
CA TYR A 295 12.81 -3.61 -2.20
C TYR A 295 12.73 -2.45 -3.18
N LYS A 296 11.56 -1.94 -3.49
CA LYS A 296 11.36 -0.75 -4.34
C LYS A 296 10.07 -0.02 -3.95
N SER A 297 10.00 1.25 -4.28
CA SER A 297 8.77 2.04 -4.17
C SER A 297 8.02 2.08 -5.49
N ALA A 298 6.76 2.49 -5.46
CA ALA A 298 5.99 2.73 -6.68
C ALA A 298 6.63 3.85 -7.53
N GLU A 299 7.22 4.86 -6.90
CA GLU A 299 7.96 5.94 -7.57
C GLU A 299 9.16 5.41 -8.36
N TYR A 300 9.92 4.49 -7.76
CA TYR A 300 11.04 3.85 -8.45
C TYR A 300 10.57 3.06 -9.67
N VAL A 301 9.46 2.33 -9.54
CA VAL A 301 8.88 1.57 -10.65
C VAL A 301 8.45 2.50 -11.79
N LEU A 302 7.75 3.60 -11.46
CA LEU A 302 7.32 4.58 -12.46
C LEU A 302 8.51 5.24 -13.16
N MET A 303 9.54 5.63 -12.39
CA MET A 303 10.79 6.19 -12.92
C MET A 303 11.50 5.20 -13.88
N MET A 304 11.52 3.90 -13.54
CA MET A 304 12.12 2.88 -14.42
C MET A 304 11.32 2.67 -15.71
N LEU A 305 10.00 2.78 -15.66
CA LEU A 305 9.16 2.76 -16.86
C LEU A 305 9.43 3.98 -17.75
N ALA A 306 9.53 5.18 -17.14
CA ALA A 306 9.82 6.40 -17.86
C ALA A 306 11.21 6.41 -18.55
N LYS A 307 12.14 5.57 -18.09
CA LYS A 307 13.43 5.36 -18.76
C LYS A 307 13.38 4.45 -19.99
N LYS A 308 12.32 3.67 -20.13
CA LYS A 308 12.12 2.73 -21.25
C LYS A 308 11.11 3.25 -22.27
N ALA A 309 10.13 4.01 -21.83
CA ALA A 309 8.99 4.48 -22.58
C ALA A 309 8.65 5.94 -22.26
N THR A 310 7.96 6.62 -23.15
CA THR A 310 7.35 7.91 -22.82
C THR A 310 6.11 7.66 -21.96
N VAL A 311 6.13 8.12 -20.72
CA VAL A 311 5.00 7.93 -19.78
C VAL A 311 4.19 9.23 -19.68
N ILE A 312 2.91 9.16 -19.98
CA ILE A 312 1.96 10.26 -19.85
C ILE A 312 0.95 9.89 -18.77
N GLY A 313 1.07 10.53 -17.60
CA GLY A 313 0.15 10.33 -16.48
C GLY A 313 -0.96 11.38 -16.49
N LEU A 314 -2.21 10.94 -16.41
CA LEU A 314 -3.40 11.78 -16.35
C LEU A 314 -4.04 11.63 -14.98
N SER A 315 -4.32 12.72 -14.30
CA SER A 315 -5.11 12.75 -13.05
C SER A 315 -5.46 14.18 -12.68
N ALA A 316 -6.61 14.38 -12.06
CA ALA A 316 -7.02 15.67 -11.50
C ALA A 316 -6.26 16.01 -10.19
N THR A 317 -5.68 15.03 -9.52
CA THR A 317 -5.13 15.15 -8.16
C THR A 317 -3.65 14.80 -8.02
N CYS A 318 -2.99 14.38 -9.09
CA CYS A 318 -1.60 13.93 -9.04
C CYS A 318 -0.60 15.00 -8.54
N ASN A 319 -0.96 16.28 -8.63
CA ASN A 319 -0.12 17.40 -8.20
C ASN A 319 -0.32 17.79 -6.72
N ILE A 320 -1.22 17.10 -6.01
CA ILE A 320 -1.45 17.32 -4.59
C ILE A 320 -0.42 16.53 -3.79
N ASP A 321 0.43 17.23 -3.03
CA ASP A 321 1.37 16.56 -2.15
C ASP A 321 0.65 15.74 -1.09
N SER A 322 0.88 14.44 -1.09
CA SER A 322 0.38 13.54 -0.06
C SER A 322 1.45 12.53 0.34
N VAL A 323 1.44 12.13 1.60
CA VAL A 323 2.44 11.20 2.13
C VAL A 323 2.29 9.81 1.52
N LEU A 324 1.08 9.33 1.29
CA LEU A 324 0.80 7.95 0.88
C LEU A 324 0.11 7.82 -0.47
N SER A 325 -0.77 8.76 -0.83
CA SER A 325 -1.68 8.60 -1.97
C SER A 325 -1.03 8.92 -3.30
N ASN A 326 -0.28 10.03 -3.42
CA ASN A 326 0.26 10.48 -4.68
C ASN A 326 1.76 10.16 -4.82
N TYR A 327 2.23 10.08 -6.04
CA TYR A 327 3.66 9.95 -6.30
C TYR A 327 4.42 11.19 -5.83
N SER A 328 5.64 10.99 -5.34
CA SER A 328 6.56 12.10 -5.08
C SER A 328 7.07 12.66 -6.41
N LEU A 329 6.42 13.72 -6.91
CA LEU A 329 6.85 14.39 -8.14
C LEU A 329 8.26 14.96 -7.99
N ARG A 330 8.65 15.36 -6.78
CA ARG A 330 10.00 15.80 -6.48
C ARG A 330 11.03 14.69 -6.76
N TYR A 331 10.77 13.47 -6.30
CA TYR A 331 11.63 12.32 -6.55
C TYR A 331 11.74 12.03 -8.05
N LEU A 332 10.62 12.06 -8.78
CA LEU A 332 10.60 11.82 -10.23
C LEU A 332 11.40 12.90 -10.96
N LYS A 333 11.18 14.18 -10.65
CA LYS A 333 11.92 15.30 -11.23
C LYS A 333 13.43 15.22 -10.98
N GLU A 334 13.83 14.89 -9.74
CA GLU A 334 15.24 14.76 -9.37
C GLU A 334 15.95 13.60 -10.11
N ASN A 335 15.23 12.55 -10.51
CA ASN A 335 15.81 11.36 -11.15
C ASN A 335 15.66 11.32 -12.68
N LEU A 336 14.70 12.04 -13.24
CA LEU A 336 14.47 12.13 -14.68
C LEU A 336 15.07 13.42 -15.26
N GLY A 337 15.32 14.44 -14.42
CA GLY A 337 15.93 15.69 -14.86
C GLY A 337 15.10 16.40 -15.94
N ASP A 338 15.71 16.69 -17.08
CA ASP A 338 15.09 17.38 -18.20
C ASP A 338 14.04 16.54 -18.94
N ASP A 339 13.99 15.21 -18.69
CA ASP A 339 12.97 14.33 -19.25
C ASP A 339 11.65 14.34 -18.42
N PHE A 340 11.61 15.09 -17.30
CA PHE A 340 10.42 15.24 -16.48
C PHE A 340 9.67 16.53 -16.83
N HIS A 341 8.48 16.38 -17.36
CA HIS A 341 7.64 17.52 -17.76
C HIS A 341 6.33 17.54 -16.95
N VAL A 342 5.87 18.73 -16.67
CA VAL A 342 4.50 19.01 -16.19
C VAL A 342 3.88 20.02 -17.14
N LEU A 343 2.54 20.16 -17.12
CA LEU A 343 1.87 21.17 -17.92
C LEU A 343 2.48 22.57 -17.65
N GLU A 344 2.84 23.25 -18.71
CA GLU A 344 3.33 24.62 -18.64
C GLU A 344 2.22 25.59 -18.26
N GLU A 345 2.58 26.79 -17.81
CA GLU A 345 1.60 27.76 -17.33
C GLU A 345 0.59 28.16 -18.42
N GLU A 346 1.03 28.25 -19.67
CA GLU A 346 0.17 28.53 -20.81
C GLU A 346 -0.89 27.43 -21.03
N ASP A 347 -0.50 26.16 -20.91
CA ASP A 347 -1.42 25.04 -21.04
C ASP A 347 -2.41 24.99 -19.88
N ARG A 348 -1.93 25.30 -18.68
CA ARG A 348 -2.79 25.42 -17.50
C ARG A 348 -3.83 26.51 -17.68
N GLN A 349 -3.41 27.66 -18.21
CA GLN A 349 -4.35 28.77 -18.50
C GLN A 349 -5.38 28.39 -19.55
N ARG A 350 -5.01 27.73 -20.64
CA ARG A 350 -5.96 27.24 -21.66
C ARG A 350 -6.96 26.26 -21.06
N ILE A 351 -6.50 25.35 -20.22
CA ILE A 351 -7.38 24.40 -19.51
C ILE A 351 -8.30 25.19 -18.56
N ALA A 352 -7.76 26.13 -17.77
CA ALA A 352 -8.53 26.95 -16.86
C ALA A 352 -9.58 27.79 -17.60
N GLU A 353 -9.25 28.37 -18.75
CA GLU A 353 -10.21 29.11 -19.60
C GLU A 353 -11.35 28.20 -20.07
N THR A 354 -11.02 26.97 -20.52
CA THR A 354 -12.03 25.99 -20.90
C THR A 354 -12.95 25.63 -19.74
N TYR A 355 -12.38 25.40 -18.54
CA TYR A 355 -13.17 25.14 -17.32
C TYR A 355 -13.92 26.37 -16.81
N SER A 356 -13.42 27.60 -17.03
CA SER A 356 -14.15 28.81 -16.66
C SER A 356 -15.45 28.94 -17.43
N LEU A 357 -15.49 28.50 -18.69
CA LEU A 357 -16.74 28.46 -19.48
C LEU A 357 -17.76 27.49 -18.84
N LEU A 358 -17.30 26.38 -18.28
CA LEU A 358 -18.16 25.44 -17.54
C LEU A 358 -18.66 26.05 -16.22
N ASN A 359 -17.87 26.90 -15.59
CA ASN A 359 -18.21 27.56 -14.33
C ASN A 359 -19.14 28.77 -14.52
N LEU A 360 -19.33 29.30 -15.74
CA LEU A 360 -20.17 30.44 -15.99
C LEU A 360 -21.61 30.30 -15.44
N LYS A 361 -22.19 29.11 -15.48
CA LYS A 361 -23.51 28.82 -14.94
C LYS A 361 -23.57 28.91 -13.41
N TYR A 362 -22.45 28.58 -12.73
CA TYR A 362 -22.32 28.77 -11.28
C TYR A 362 -22.11 30.25 -10.94
N ASP A 363 -21.24 30.94 -11.68
CA ASP A 363 -20.91 32.35 -11.45
C ASP A 363 -22.09 33.27 -11.78
N SER A 364 -22.89 32.94 -12.79
CA SER A 364 -24.12 33.64 -13.13
C SER A 364 -25.27 33.42 -12.15
N GLY A 365 -25.13 32.41 -11.24
CA GLY A 365 -26.19 32.02 -10.31
C GLY A 365 -27.29 31.18 -10.94
N GLU A 366 -27.14 30.75 -12.19
CA GLU A 366 -28.05 29.79 -12.83
C GLU A 366 -28.05 28.47 -12.07
N ILE A 367 -26.85 27.99 -11.67
CA ILE A 367 -26.70 26.84 -10.78
C ILE A 367 -26.40 27.36 -9.37
N LYS A 368 -27.26 27.01 -8.42
CA LYS A 368 -27.11 27.42 -7.02
C LYS A 368 -26.57 26.24 -6.20
N VAL A 369 -25.37 26.40 -5.66
CA VAL A 369 -24.80 25.46 -4.69
C VAL A 369 -25.01 26.03 -3.28
N LYS A 370 -25.71 25.28 -2.43
CA LYS A 370 -25.87 25.60 -1.02
C LYS A 370 -24.93 24.74 -0.17
N ILE A 371 -24.02 25.39 0.52
CA ILE A 371 -23.11 24.74 1.47
C ILE A 371 -23.69 24.90 2.88
N ALA A 372 -23.87 23.80 3.59
CA ALA A 372 -24.30 23.76 4.97
C ALA A 372 -23.23 23.08 5.83
N GLU A 373 -22.83 23.74 6.91
CA GLU A 373 -21.86 23.16 7.84
C GLU A 373 -22.55 22.27 8.86
N VAL A 374 -21.92 21.16 9.19
CA VAL A 374 -22.28 20.29 10.30
C VAL A 374 -21.41 20.61 11.52
N ILE A 375 -21.86 20.21 12.70
CA ILE A 375 -21.09 20.44 13.94
C ILE A 375 -19.65 19.96 13.80
N ASN A 376 -18.72 20.81 14.25
CA ASN A 376 -17.30 20.47 14.37
C ASN A 376 -16.82 20.88 15.78
N CYS A 377 -16.85 19.94 16.73
CA CYS A 377 -16.61 20.19 18.14
C CYS A 377 -15.60 19.18 18.70
N THR A 378 -14.33 19.47 18.57
CA THR A 378 -13.25 18.56 19.04
C THR A 378 -13.13 18.54 20.58
N ASP A 379 -13.41 19.65 21.25
CA ASP A 379 -13.19 19.81 22.71
C ASP A 379 -14.48 19.83 23.55
N THR A 380 -15.63 19.65 22.92
CA THR A 380 -16.94 19.79 23.55
C THR A 380 -17.39 18.50 24.24
N SER A 381 -18.21 18.59 25.27
CA SER A 381 -18.80 17.40 25.92
C SER A 381 -19.87 16.74 25.02
N ALA A 382 -20.08 15.44 25.18
CA ALA A 382 -21.14 14.73 24.46
C ALA A 382 -22.54 15.36 24.64
N LYS A 383 -22.80 15.89 25.84
CA LYS A 383 -24.06 16.58 26.18
C LYS A 383 -24.22 17.84 25.35
N ASP A 384 -23.19 18.66 25.27
CA ASP A 384 -23.22 19.93 24.53
C ASP A 384 -23.31 19.68 23.02
N MET A 385 -22.62 18.64 22.50
CA MET A 385 -22.80 18.23 21.09
C MET A 385 -24.26 17.88 20.75
N ILE A 386 -24.94 17.15 21.64
CA ILE A 386 -26.35 16.78 21.46
C ILE A 386 -27.23 18.04 21.48
N GLN A 387 -26.94 19.02 22.35
CA GLN A 387 -27.67 20.29 22.40
C GLN A 387 -27.48 21.12 21.16
N LEU A 388 -26.33 21.08 20.51
CA LEU A 388 -26.07 21.79 19.25
C LEU A 388 -26.85 21.18 18.06
N VAL A 389 -27.22 19.91 18.14
CA VAL A 389 -27.93 19.22 17.05
C VAL A 389 -29.43 19.20 17.23
N PHE A 390 -29.92 19.07 18.47
CA PHE A 390 -31.34 18.97 18.79
C PHE A 390 -31.78 20.17 19.68
N GLU A 391 -32.86 20.83 19.30
CA GLU A 391 -33.34 22.01 20.00
C GLU A 391 -34.20 21.67 21.22
N ASP A 392 -35.09 20.67 21.09
CA ASP A 392 -36.02 20.27 22.16
C ASP A 392 -35.29 19.46 23.26
N PRO A 393 -35.30 19.89 24.54
CA PRO A 393 -34.70 19.17 25.65
C PRO A 393 -35.21 17.73 25.82
N LYS A 394 -36.44 17.43 25.44
CA LYS A 394 -36.98 16.06 25.48
C LYS A 394 -36.35 15.18 24.40
N ILE A 395 -36.09 15.76 23.24
CA ILE A 395 -35.40 15.10 22.13
C ILE A 395 -33.93 14.87 22.46
N GLN A 396 -33.26 15.87 23.03
CA GLN A 396 -31.88 15.76 23.54
C GLN A 396 -31.74 14.60 24.53
N SER A 397 -32.68 14.48 25.48
CA SER A 397 -32.71 13.39 26.44
C SER A 397 -32.88 12.02 25.77
N LYS A 398 -33.71 11.93 24.70
CA LYS A 398 -33.89 10.68 23.94
C LYS A 398 -32.60 10.31 23.19
N ALA A 399 -31.96 11.26 22.52
CA ALA A 399 -30.70 11.04 21.81
C ALA A 399 -29.56 10.60 22.77
N ALA A 400 -29.45 11.25 23.93
CA ALA A 400 -28.51 10.86 24.98
C ALA A 400 -28.74 9.41 25.47
N LYS A 401 -30.01 9.01 25.65
CA LYS A 401 -30.35 7.63 26.05
C LYS A 401 -29.95 6.59 25.02
N VAL A 402 -29.99 6.90 23.71
CA VAL A 402 -29.49 6.01 22.66
C VAL A 402 -28.01 5.72 22.87
N PHE A 403 -27.19 6.75 23.05
CA PHE A 403 -25.74 6.57 23.27
C PHE A 403 -25.45 5.80 24.56
N ILE A 404 -26.16 6.10 25.66
CA ILE A 404 -26.00 5.40 26.94
C ILE A 404 -26.38 3.91 26.82
N LYS A 405 -27.55 3.61 26.24
CA LYS A 405 -28.05 2.24 26.03
C LYS A 405 -27.08 1.41 25.23
N GLU A 406 -26.50 2.03 24.21
CA GLU A 406 -25.59 1.37 23.27
C GLU A 406 -24.12 1.42 23.71
N GLY A 407 -23.81 1.99 24.86
CA GLY A 407 -22.48 2.04 25.45
C GLY A 407 -21.48 2.88 24.67
N ILE A 408 -21.94 3.85 23.87
CA ILE A 408 -21.09 4.72 23.06
C ILE A 408 -20.62 5.88 23.92
N LYS A 409 -19.32 5.90 24.26
CA LYS A 409 -18.69 6.92 25.11
C LYS A 409 -17.65 7.75 24.37
N ASP A 410 -17.16 7.26 23.27
CA ASP A 410 -16.15 7.92 22.45
C ASP A 410 -16.72 9.16 21.78
N LYS A 411 -16.08 10.32 22.01
CA LYS A 411 -16.53 11.62 21.51
C LYS A 411 -16.56 11.68 19.99
N TYR A 412 -15.58 11.10 19.32
CA TYR A 412 -15.49 11.06 17.88
C TYR A 412 -16.66 10.27 17.28
N GLN A 413 -17.01 9.13 17.87
CA GLN A 413 -18.15 8.34 17.42
C GLN A 413 -19.48 9.09 17.64
N ILE A 414 -19.67 9.72 18.80
CA ILE A 414 -20.86 10.53 19.07
C ILE A 414 -20.99 11.65 18.05
N GLN A 415 -19.93 12.40 17.80
CA GLN A 415 -19.91 13.49 16.81
C GLN A 415 -20.26 12.98 15.42
N ARG A 416 -19.72 11.85 15.01
CA ARG A 416 -20.00 11.20 13.73
C ARG A 416 -21.47 10.87 13.56
N TYR A 417 -22.11 10.25 14.54
CA TYR A 417 -23.54 9.98 14.53
C TYR A 417 -24.38 11.26 14.46
N LEU A 418 -24.00 12.28 15.21
CA LEU A 418 -24.71 13.55 15.25
C LEU A 418 -24.60 14.32 13.93
N ARG A 419 -23.42 14.33 13.31
CA ARG A 419 -23.23 14.93 11.96
C ARG A 419 -24.10 14.25 10.91
N MET A 420 -24.18 12.93 10.93
CA MET A 420 -25.05 12.20 10.02
C MET A 420 -26.53 12.49 10.30
N SER A 421 -26.91 12.67 11.56
CA SER A 421 -28.26 13.08 11.93
C SER A 421 -28.60 14.48 11.43
N GLN A 422 -27.64 15.40 11.42
CA GLN A 422 -27.81 16.73 10.81
C GLN A 422 -27.96 16.66 9.29
N ALA A 423 -27.12 15.87 8.62
CA ALA A 423 -27.22 15.64 7.17
C ALA A 423 -28.59 15.02 6.81
N TYR A 424 -29.04 14.04 7.58
CA TYR A 424 -30.36 13.43 7.40
C TYR A 424 -31.50 14.43 7.66
N ARG A 425 -31.42 15.24 8.73
CA ARG A 425 -32.36 16.31 8.99
C ARG A 425 -32.47 17.30 7.82
N TYR A 426 -31.34 17.76 7.31
CA TYR A 426 -31.28 18.62 6.15
C TYR A 426 -32.00 18.02 4.96
N PHE A 427 -31.70 16.75 4.67
CA PHE A 427 -32.32 16.02 3.57
C PHE A 427 -33.85 15.91 3.69
N ILE A 428 -34.37 15.55 4.87
CA ILE A 428 -35.84 15.37 5.02
C ILE A 428 -36.60 16.68 4.98
N LEU A 429 -36.02 17.78 5.46
CA LEU A 429 -36.65 19.12 5.47
C LEU A 429 -36.72 19.77 4.08
N HIS A 430 -35.85 19.36 3.16
CA HIS A 430 -35.84 19.88 1.79
C HIS A 430 -36.59 18.91 0.86
N THR A 431 -37.79 19.31 0.46
CA THR A 431 -38.70 18.46 -0.35
C THR A 431 -38.26 18.35 -1.81
N ASP A 432 -37.50 19.32 -2.28
CA ASP A 432 -36.86 19.40 -3.61
C ASP A 432 -35.68 18.45 -3.76
N ILE A 433 -35.01 18.07 -2.67
CA ILE A 433 -33.90 17.10 -2.66
C ILE A 433 -34.47 15.67 -2.60
N LYS A 434 -34.28 14.88 -3.65
CA LYS A 434 -34.73 13.47 -3.74
C LYS A 434 -33.61 12.48 -3.51
N SER A 435 -32.39 12.82 -3.93
CA SER A 435 -31.22 11.97 -3.83
C SER A 435 -30.14 12.64 -2.97
N PHE A 436 -29.65 11.91 -1.94
CA PHE A 436 -28.63 12.44 -1.06
C PHE A 436 -27.58 11.37 -0.79
N LEU A 437 -26.32 11.67 -1.08
CA LEU A 437 -25.19 10.78 -0.89
C LEU A 437 -24.40 11.16 0.36
N CYS A 438 -24.26 10.21 1.28
CA CYS A 438 -23.52 10.41 2.52
C CYS A 438 -22.23 9.58 2.47
N LEU A 439 -21.09 10.24 2.27
CA LEU A 439 -19.78 9.61 2.20
C LEU A 439 -19.07 9.68 3.56
N ASN A 440 -18.58 8.53 4.00
CA ASN A 440 -17.86 8.39 5.25
C ASN A 440 -16.56 7.58 5.06
N ASN A 441 -15.66 7.65 6.03
CA ASN A 441 -14.45 6.83 6.06
C ASN A 441 -14.71 5.35 6.38
N ALA A 442 -15.87 5.01 6.93
CA ALA A 442 -16.31 3.63 7.17
C ALA A 442 -17.83 3.53 7.09
N LEU A 443 -18.32 2.33 6.74
CA LEU A 443 -19.74 2.03 6.69
C LEU A 443 -20.29 1.63 8.06
N PRO A 444 -21.59 1.93 8.33
CA PRO A 444 -22.26 1.38 9.50
C PRO A 444 -22.40 -0.14 9.35
N LYS A 445 -22.12 -0.86 10.45
CA LYS A 445 -22.17 -2.32 10.54
C LYS A 445 -23.25 -2.74 11.53
N ASP A 446 -23.57 -4.03 11.57
CA ASP A 446 -24.51 -4.58 12.56
C ASP A 446 -23.86 -4.60 13.96
N GLN A 447 -22.54 -4.74 14.05
CA GLN A 447 -21.77 -4.75 15.29
C GLN A 447 -20.56 -3.82 15.22
N GLY A 448 -20.00 -3.43 16.37
CA GLY A 448 -18.83 -2.58 16.46
C GLY A 448 -19.13 -1.15 16.94
N GLN A 449 -18.22 -0.22 16.64
CA GLN A 449 -18.32 1.16 17.11
C GLN A 449 -19.28 2.02 16.28
N PHE A 450 -19.40 1.74 14.97
CA PHE A 450 -20.31 2.45 14.08
C PHE A 450 -21.39 1.49 13.58
N ARG A 451 -22.60 1.60 14.18
CA ARG A 451 -23.68 0.64 14.00
C ARG A 451 -24.88 1.25 13.28
N LYS A 452 -25.48 0.45 12.39
CA LYS A 452 -26.68 0.86 11.66
C LYS A 452 -27.86 1.07 12.60
N SER A 453 -28.05 0.22 13.61
CA SER A 453 -29.15 0.32 14.58
C SER A 453 -29.15 1.66 15.33
N VAL A 454 -27.98 2.18 15.67
CA VAL A 454 -27.85 3.50 16.34
C VAL A 454 -28.25 4.66 15.41
N LEU A 455 -27.87 4.56 14.13
CA LEU A 455 -28.31 5.54 13.11
C LEU A 455 -29.83 5.49 12.92
N ASP A 456 -30.41 4.31 12.82
CA ASP A 456 -31.85 4.12 12.64
C ASP A 456 -32.63 4.71 13.84
N ASP A 457 -32.13 4.50 15.06
CA ASP A 457 -32.71 5.09 16.28
C ASP A 457 -32.63 6.63 16.25
N LEU A 458 -31.48 7.20 15.89
CA LEU A 458 -31.27 8.64 15.81
C LEU A 458 -32.08 9.27 14.67
N PHE A 459 -32.14 8.64 13.50
CA PHE A 459 -32.99 9.10 12.39
C PHE A 459 -34.47 9.03 12.76
N GLY A 460 -34.88 8.02 13.52
CA GLY A 460 -36.23 7.95 14.10
C GLY A 460 -36.53 9.09 15.08
N ILE A 461 -35.52 9.57 15.80
CA ILE A 461 -35.64 10.76 16.67
C ILE A 461 -35.78 12.03 15.82
N VAL A 462 -34.94 12.19 14.79
CA VAL A 462 -35.02 13.31 13.85
C VAL A 462 -36.39 13.37 13.16
N ASN A 463 -36.90 12.25 12.68
CA ASN A 463 -38.23 12.19 12.06
C ASN A 463 -39.34 12.66 13.00
N LYS A 464 -39.27 12.30 14.28
CA LYS A 464 -40.26 12.77 15.30
C LYS A 464 -40.14 14.24 15.59
N GLU A 465 -38.93 14.78 15.68
CA GLU A 465 -38.69 16.21 15.91
C GLU A 465 -39.20 17.03 14.75
N CYS A 466 -38.94 16.59 13.52
CA CYS A 466 -39.40 17.30 12.31
C CYS A 466 -40.84 16.96 11.90
N SER A 467 -41.58 16.18 12.67
CA SER A 467 -42.93 15.69 12.32
C SER A 467 -42.97 15.04 10.93
N PHE A 468 -41.90 14.35 10.54
CA PHE A 468 -41.72 13.77 9.22
C PHE A 468 -42.15 12.29 9.19
N ASN A 469 -42.93 11.93 8.15
CA ASN A 469 -43.32 10.52 7.97
C ASN A 469 -42.14 9.70 7.39
N LYS A 470 -41.61 8.80 8.18
CA LYS A 470 -40.48 7.93 7.81
C LYS A 470 -40.73 7.09 6.54
N ASN A 471 -41.98 6.82 6.20
CA ASN A 471 -42.33 6.02 5.01
C ASN A 471 -42.10 6.78 3.70
N ASN A 472 -41.83 8.08 3.76
CA ASN A 472 -41.57 8.90 2.58
C ASN A 472 -40.08 8.98 2.21
N VAL A 473 -39.21 8.30 2.95
CA VAL A 473 -37.76 8.29 2.72
C VAL A 473 -37.21 6.89 2.91
N SER A 474 -36.38 6.44 1.99
CA SER A 474 -35.57 5.23 2.13
C SER A 474 -34.14 5.58 2.55
N VAL A 475 -33.57 4.79 3.46
CA VAL A 475 -32.17 4.90 3.89
C VAL A 475 -31.45 3.63 3.46
N GLU A 476 -30.53 3.76 2.52
CA GLU A 476 -29.80 2.65 1.93
C GLU A 476 -28.32 2.71 2.31
N VAL A 477 -27.71 1.54 2.51
CA VAL A 477 -26.26 1.43 2.76
C VAL A 477 -25.63 0.68 1.61
N LEU A 478 -24.90 1.40 0.76
CA LEU A 478 -24.21 0.85 -0.40
C LEU A 478 -22.81 0.37 0.01
N LYS A 479 -22.59 -0.95 -0.03
CA LYS A 479 -21.36 -1.63 0.40
C LYS A 479 -20.56 -2.09 -0.82
N SER A 480 -19.24 -2.11 -0.72
CA SER A 480 -18.38 -2.81 -1.68
C SER A 480 -18.57 -4.34 -1.55
N GLY A 481 -18.55 -5.06 -2.64
CA GLY A 481 -18.69 -6.52 -2.65
C GLY A 481 -19.35 -7.04 -3.92
N LEU A 482 -19.70 -8.32 -3.92
CA LEU A 482 -20.29 -8.99 -5.10
C LEU A 482 -21.65 -8.42 -5.52
N SER A 483 -22.42 -7.89 -4.57
CA SER A 483 -23.73 -7.29 -4.84
C SER A 483 -23.71 -5.80 -5.16
N PHE A 484 -22.51 -5.17 -5.18
CA PHE A 484 -22.40 -3.71 -5.33
C PHE A 484 -23.12 -3.16 -6.57
N ASP A 485 -22.92 -3.78 -7.72
CA ASP A 485 -23.51 -3.30 -8.97
C ASP A 485 -25.03 -3.48 -9.00
N GLU A 486 -25.54 -4.57 -8.41
CA GLU A 486 -26.96 -4.85 -8.30
C GLU A 486 -27.65 -3.88 -7.32
N ASP A 487 -27.05 -3.67 -6.14
CA ASP A 487 -27.54 -2.74 -5.13
C ASP A 487 -27.54 -1.30 -5.66
N LYS A 488 -26.44 -0.89 -6.31
CA LYS A 488 -26.31 0.41 -6.98
C LYS A 488 -27.41 0.59 -8.04
N LYS A 489 -27.57 -0.39 -8.92
CA LYS A 489 -28.58 -0.34 -9.98
C LYS A 489 -29.99 -0.21 -9.39
N SER A 490 -30.32 -0.98 -8.37
CA SER A 490 -31.61 -0.93 -7.68
C SER A 490 -31.89 0.46 -7.09
N ILE A 491 -30.89 1.08 -6.43
CA ILE A 491 -31.01 2.43 -5.87
C ILE A 491 -31.26 3.46 -6.98
N LEU A 492 -30.49 3.39 -8.08
CA LEU A 492 -30.61 4.34 -9.19
C LEU A 492 -31.95 4.19 -9.94
N GLU A 493 -32.48 2.97 -10.11
CA GLU A 493 -33.80 2.72 -10.69
C GLU A 493 -34.96 3.24 -9.81
N ARG A 494 -34.81 3.23 -8.49
CA ARG A 494 -35.80 3.79 -7.56
C ARG A 494 -35.75 5.32 -7.57
N LEU A 495 -34.56 5.91 -7.66
CA LEU A 495 -34.38 7.35 -7.82
C LEU A 495 -34.99 7.84 -9.15
N SER A 496 -34.82 7.10 -10.24
CA SER A 496 -35.43 7.45 -11.54
C SER A 496 -36.96 7.40 -11.53
N LYS A 497 -37.55 6.66 -10.57
CA LYS A 497 -39.01 6.67 -10.32
C LYS A 497 -39.47 7.78 -9.35
N GLY A 498 -38.55 8.66 -8.94
CA GLY A 498 -38.83 9.80 -8.07
C GLY A 498 -38.88 9.49 -6.58
N GLU A 499 -38.42 8.29 -6.15
CA GLU A 499 -38.29 7.98 -4.73
C GLU A 499 -37.26 8.91 -4.05
N LYS A 500 -37.51 9.20 -2.77
CA LYS A 500 -36.61 10.01 -1.94
C LYS A 500 -35.67 9.08 -1.16
N ILE A 501 -34.38 9.06 -1.51
CA ILE A 501 -33.42 8.08 -0.99
C ILE A 501 -32.18 8.79 -0.39
N PHE A 502 -31.85 8.43 0.86
CA PHE A 502 -30.63 8.79 1.55
C PHE A 502 -29.64 7.62 1.48
N VAL A 503 -28.58 7.75 0.69
CA VAL A 503 -27.60 6.70 0.46
C VAL A 503 -26.38 6.92 1.35
N ILE A 504 -26.02 5.92 2.15
CA ILE A 504 -24.82 5.94 2.98
C ILE A 504 -23.76 5.05 2.32
N SER A 505 -22.59 5.58 2.05
CA SER A 505 -21.48 4.82 1.50
C SER A 505 -20.13 5.26 2.08
N ALA A 506 -19.07 4.54 1.73
CA ALA A 506 -17.72 4.89 2.11
C ALA A 506 -16.94 5.48 0.91
N TYR A 507 -16.00 6.39 1.19
CA TYR A 507 -15.07 6.89 0.16
C TYR A 507 -14.37 5.77 -0.62
N ALA A 508 -14.02 4.67 0.06
CA ALA A 508 -13.41 3.51 -0.57
C ALA A 508 -14.36 2.69 -1.46
N THR A 509 -15.69 2.84 -1.27
CA THR A 509 -16.71 2.11 -2.05
C THR A 509 -17.14 2.91 -3.29
N ILE A 510 -17.36 4.21 -3.10
CA ILE A 510 -17.69 5.16 -4.18
C ILE A 510 -16.49 6.09 -4.36
N GLY A 511 -15.41 5.53 -4.89
CA GLY A 511 -14.20 6.27 -5.21
C GLY A 511 -14.15 6.72 -6.67
N ALA A 512 -12.96 7.08 -7.12
CA ALA A 512 -12.71 7.48 -8.49
C ALA A 512 -13.28 6.44 -9.50
N GLY A 513 -13.91 6.92 -10.56
CA GLY A 513 -14.49 6.10 -11.61
C GLY A 513 -15.89 5.55 -11.34
N GLN A 514 -16.49 5.80 -10.16
CA GLN A 514 -17.87 5.38 -9.87
C GLN A 514 -18.87 6.51 -10.14
N ASN A 515 -19.55 6.42 -11.28
CA ASN A 515 -20.65 7.36 -11.59
C ASN A 515 -21.94 6.92 -10.89
N MET A 516 -22.53 7.83 -10.10
CA MET A 516 -23.79 7.65 -9.38
C MET A 516 -24.97 8.37 -10.05
N ALA A 517 -24.86 8.72 -11.31
CA ALA A 517 -25.94 9.33 -12.06
C ALA A 517 -27.07 8.34 -12.38
N TYR A 518 -28.32 8.78 -12.29
CA TYR A 518 -29.52 8.00 -12.58
C TYR A 518 -30.34 8.65 -13.68
N GLU A 519 -31.22 7.88 -14.32
CA GLU A 519 -32.08 8.38 -15.37
C GLU A 519 -33.03 9.45 -14.80
N LEU A 520 -33.18 10.53 -15.57
CA LEU A 520 -34.01 11.67 -15.18
C LEU A 520 -35.47 11.24 -15.02
N PRO A 521 -36.10 11.45 -13.86
CA PRO A 521 -37.52 11.20 -13.69
C PRO A 521 -38.36 12.11 -14.63
N ASP A 522 -39.48 11.58 -15.13
CA ASP A 522 -40.38 12.31 -16.02
C ASP A 522 -40.91 13.63 -15.39
N GLY A 523 -40.87 14.69 -16.17
CA GLY A 523 -41.44 16.01 -15.77
C GLY A 523 -40.58 16.82 -14.80
N LEU A 524 -39.31 16.47 -14.61
CA LEU A 524 -38.36 17.30 -13.87
C LEU A 524 -37.60 18.24 -14.82
N ASP A 525 -37.66 19.55 -14.48
CA ASP A 525 -36.80 20.55 -15.11
C ASP A 525 -35.39 20.44 -14.52
N THR A 526 -34.38 20.31 -15.39
CA THR A 526 -32.97 20.23 -15.01
C THR A 526 -32.12 21.20 -15.80
N ILE A 527 -31.00 21.59 -15.22
CA ILE A 527 -30.00 22.41 -15.87
C ILE A 527 -28.85 21.49 -16.33
N ASN A 528 -28.51 21.64 -17.60
CA ASN A 528 -27.32 20.95 -18.13
C ASN A 528 -26.07 21.55 -17.47
N LEU A 529 -25.29 20.71 -16.77
CA LEU A 529 -24.03 21.15 -16.15
C LEU A 529 -22.92 21.36 -17.19
N THR A 530 -22.98 20.66 -18.33
CA THR A 530 -21.95 20.73 -19.39
C THR A 530 -22.61 20.93 -20.75
N ASP A 531 -22.13 21.91 -21.50
CA ASP A 531 -22.57 22.12 -22.89
C ASP A 531 -21.85 21.20 -23.91
N PHE A 532 -20.98 20.31 -23.42
CA PHE A 532 -20.19 19.38 -24.25
C PHE A 532 -20.88 18.04 -24.50
N ALA A 533 -22.01 17.76 -23.87
CA ALA A 533 -22.72 16.52 -24.09
C ALA A 533 -23.39 16.55 -25.46
N ASN A 534 -22.88 15.81 -26.42
CA ASN A 534 -23.59 15.55 -27.66
C ASN A 534 -24.91 14.86 -27.34
N GLU A 535 -26.02 15.29 -27.99
CA GLU A 535 -27.36 14.71 -27.80
C GLU A 535 -27.39 13.18 -28.03
N GLU A 536 -26.45 12.65 -28.82
CA GLU A 536 -26.32 11.23 -29.13
C GLU A 536 -25.79 10.36 -27.98
N ASP A 537 -25.11 10.95 -26.98
CA ASP A 537 -24.40 10.20 -25.93
C ASP A 537 -25.31 9.70 -24.78
N GLY A 538 -26.59 10.03 -24.79
CA GLY A 538 -27.56 9.66 -23.76
C GLY A 538 -27.26 10.22 -22.36
N ARG A 539 -26.19 11.00 -22.19
CA ARG A 539 -25.77 11.60 -20.91
C ARG A 539 -26.73 12.69 -20.47
N ASN A 540 -27.36 13.39 -21.43
CA ASN A 540 -28.35 14.43 -21.17
C ASN A 540 -29.66 13.93 -20.51
N LYS A 541 -29.83 12.59 -20.39
CA LYS A 541 -30.97 11.97 -19.71
C LYS A 541 -30.65 11.53 -18.29
N LYS A 542 -29.43 11.78 -17.81
CA LYS A 542 -28.98 11.36 -16.48
C LYS A 542 -28.86 12.56 -15.56
N LYS A 543 -29.26 12.36 -14.31
CA LYS A 543 -29.19 13.34 -13.24
C LYS A 543 -28.21 12.87 -12.16
N ASP A 544 -27.36 13.79 -11.68
CA ASP A 544 -26.53 13.56 -10.50
C ASP A 544 -27.34 13.67 -9.21
N PHE A 545 -26.76 13.28 -8.08
CA PHE A 545 -27.37 13.43 -6.77
C PHE A 545 -27.60 14.90 -6.44
N ASP A 546 -28.74 15.21 -5.80
CA ASP A 546 -29.12 16.57 -5.40
C ASP A 546 -28.27 17.12 -4.26
N GLY A 547 -27.76 16.23 -3.40
CA GLY A 547 -26.96 16.62 -2.27
C GLY A 547 -25.94 15.57 -1.87
N ILE A 548 -24.86 16.07 -1.27
CA ILE A 548 -23.79 15.23 -0.75
C ILE A 548 -23.38 15.68 0.65
N TYR A 549 -23.18 14.72 1.54
CA TYR A 549 -22.50 14.92 2.81
C TYR A 549 -21.11 14.31 2.73
N LEU A 550 -20.10 15.11 3.02
CA LEU A 550 -18.71 14.71 3.11
C LEU A 550 -18.35 14.54 4.59
N GLY A 551 -18.31 13.30 5.05
CA GLY A 551 -17.87 12.95 6.39
C GLY A 551 -16.36 13.11 6.57
N ASP A 552 -15.86 12.77 7.76
CA ASP A 552 -14.42 12.86 8.04
C ASP A 552 -13.62 12.07 7.01
N ILE A 553 -12.72 12.76 6.34
CA ILE A 553 -11.76 12.18 5.41
C ILE A 553 -10.72 11.42 6.24
N THR A 554 -10.30 10.26 5.77
CA THR A 554 -9.24 9.50 6.45
C THR A 554 -7.97 10.34 6.53
N ASN A 555 -7.17 10.18 7.60
CA ASN A 555 -5.88 10.86 7.82
C ASN A 555 -4.87 10.71 6.66
N VAL A 556 -5.25 10.01 5.61
CA VAL A 556 -4.47 9.72 4.41
C VAL A 556 -4.60 10.83 3.36
N VAL A 557 -5.60 11.72 3.47
CA VAL A 557 -5.92 12.72 2.44
C VAL A 557 -5.60 14.16 2.89
N THR A 558 -5.31 14.37 4.16
CA THR A 558 -5.03 15.71 4.65
C THR A 558 -3.56 15.92 4.96
N ASN A 559 -2.89 16.62 4.10
CA ASN A 559 -2.09 17.82 4.45
C ASN A 559 -1.80 18.62 3.22
#